data_269bd00112258658e339125463a2c805
#
_entry.id   269bd00112258658e339125463a2c805
#
_cell.length_a   1.000
_cell.length_b   1.000
_cell.length_c   1.000
_cell.angle_alpha   90.00
_cell.angle_beta   90.00
_cell.angle_gamma   90.00
#
_symmetry.space_group_name_H-M   'P 1'
#
loop_
_entity.id
_entity.type
_entity.pdbx_description
1 polymer ?
#
loop_
_entity_poly.entity_id
_entity_poly.type
_entity_poly.pdbx_seq_one_letter_code
_entity_poly.pdbx_strand_id
1 'polypeptide(L)'
;MNEPLPYFERLRLIKLGLLPKEAVAKPKKAIAKVSVKKSKEIAKEKESGSNGEMDRFFQSMRSRMVGKCLFCGGKTEKNNDKYYKFSIAHLFPKKPTMFPSIATHPSNFIEICHFGNSCHQNFDNGKISFELLKDSKEWDIIVGKFHELAPLLTDEERSRKFYTNLETLIYKK
;
A
#
# COMPACT_ATOMS: atom_id res chain seq x y z
N MET A 1 -28.36 37.45 1.93
CA MET A 1 -26.98 37.14 1.54
C MET A 1 -26.99 35.72 0.97
N ASN A 2 -26.71 35.58 -0.36
CA ASN A 2 -26.73 34.25 -1.00
C ASN A 2 -25.46 33.51 -0.63
N GLU A 3 -25.59 32.38 0.05
CA GLU A 3 -24.46 31.50 0.30
C GLU A 3 -23.82 31.04 -1.02
N PRO A 4 -22.48 30.98 -1.09
CA PRO A 4 -21.81 30.54 -2.30
C PRO A 4 -22.12 29.06 -2.56
N LEU A 5 -22.52 28.75 -3.79
CA LEU A 5 -22.82 27.38 -4.24
C LEU A 5 -21.67 26.40 -3.91
N PRO A 6 -21.97 25.19 -3.45
CA PRO A 6 -20.99 24.13 -3.21
C PRO A 6 -20.13 23.84 -4.46
N TYR A 7 -18.87 23.47 -4.27
CA TYR A 7 -17.89 23.26 -5.36
C TYR A 7 -18.39 22.31 -6.47
N PHE A 8 -19.02 21.19 -6.10
CA PHE A 8 -19.53 20.21 -7.07
C PHE A 8 -20.72 20.73 -7.88
N GLU A 9 -21.57 21.54 -7.28
CA GLU A 9 -22.69 22.19 -7.96
C GLU A 9 -22.18 23.19 -9.00
N ARG A 10 -21.14 23.97 -8.68
CA ARG A 10 -20.47 24.85 -9.62
C ARG A 10 -19.88 24.10 -10.81
N LEU A 11 -19.22 22.95 -10.59
CA LEU A 11 -18.68 22.13 -11.67
C LEU A 11 -19.77 21.58 -12.59
N ARG A 12 -20.93 21.19 -12.02
CA ARG A 12 -22.09 20.73 -12.77
C ARG A 12 -22.63 21.83 -13.67
N LEU A 13 -22.80 23.03 -13.14
CA LEU A 13 -23.30 24.19 -13.87
C LEU A 13 -22.35 24.64 -15.00
N ILE A 14 -21.03 24.50 -14.78
CA ILE A 14 -20.03 24.76 -15.84
C ILE A 14 -20.12 23.73 -16.96
N LYS A 15 -20.30 22.44 -16.63
CA LYS A 15 -20.48 21.37 -17.63
C LYS A 15 -21.76 21.57 -18.46
N LEU A 16 -22.79 22.17 -17.88
CA LEU A 16 -24.05 22.50 -18.53
C LEU A 16 -24.01 23.85 -19.30
N GLY A 17 -22.86 24.55 -19.27
CA GLY A 17 -22.72 25.87 -19.92
C GLY A 17 -23.47 27.01 -19.21
N LEU A 18 -23.97 26.75 -18.00
CA LEU A 18 -24.75 27.70 -17.18
C LEU A 18 -23.87 28.61 -16.30
N LEU A 19 -22.59 28.31 -16.17
CA LEU A 19 -21.58 29.14 -15.49
C LEU A 19 -20.29 29.21 -16.32
N PRO A 20 -19.60 30.37 -16.35
CA PRO A 20 -18.31 30.51 -17.03
C PRO A 20 -17.23 29.68 -16.32
N LYS A 21 -16.27 29.11 -17.09
CA LYS A 21 -15.17 28.27 -16.58
C LYS A 21 -14.29 29.00 -15.56
N GLU A 22 -14.22 30.32 -15.61
CA GLU A 22 -13.43 31.16 -14.71
C GLU A 22 -13.99 31.23 -13.28
N ALA A 23 -15.27 30.86 -13.08
CA ALA A 23 -15.93 30.88 -11.77
C ALA A 23 -15.39 29.84 -10.78
N VAL A 24 -14.48 28.94 -11.19
CA VAL A 24 -13.85 27.91 -10.36
C VAL A 24 -12.33 28.06 -10.35
N ALA A 25 -11.84 29.18 -9.88
CA ALA A 25 -10.47 29.27 -9.44
C ALA A 25 -10.32 28.41 -8.18
N LYS A 26 -9.67 27.23 -8.30
CA LYS A 26 -9.23 26.48 -7.11
C LYS A 26 -8.36 27.41 -6.28
N PRO A 27 -8.64 27.60 -4.98
CA PRO A 27 -7.68 28.27 -4.13
C PRO A 27 -6.38 27.47 -4.27
N LYS A 28 -5.33 28.10 -4.77
CA LYS A 28 -3.98 27.53 -4.79
C LYS A 28 -3.61 27.35 -3.34
N LYS A 29 -3.84 26.15 -2.77
CA LYS A 29 -3.23 25.77 -1.49
C LYS A 29 -1.75 25.92 -1.71
N ALA A 30 -1.15 26.90 -1.04
CA ALA A 30 0.29 27.03 -1.00
C ALA A 30 0.83 25.66 -0.59
N ILE A 31 1.64 25.05 -1.46
CA ILE A 31 2.34 23.80 -1.14
C ILE A 31 3.17 24.14 0.08
N ALA A 32 2.84 23.57 1.23
CA ALA A 32 3.57 23.81 2.46
C ALA A 32 5.03 23.47 2.18
N LYS A 33 5.90 24.47 2.26
CA LYS A 33 7.35 24.26 2.12
C LYS A 33 7.75 23.23 3.16
N VAL A 34 8.33 22.11 2.70
CA VAL A 34 8.86 21.07 3.59
C VAL A 34 9.76 21.77 4.59
N SER A 35 9.51 21.62 5.89
CA SER A 35 10.31 22.28 6.90
C SER A 35 11.77 21.85 6.74
N VAL A 36 12.71 22.76 7.02
CA VAL A 36 14.17 22.48 6.94
C VAL A 36 14.54 21.25 7.77
N LYS A 37 13.85 21.01 8.89
CA LYS A 37 14.00 19.82 9.73
C LYS A 37 13.63 18.54 8.96
N LYS A 38 12.50 18.54 8.26
CA LYS A 38 12.04 17.40 7.47
C LYS A 38 12.91 17.14 6.24
N SER A 39 13.45 18.20 5.61
CA SER A 39 14.41 18.07 4.51
C SER A 39 15.73 17.43 4.98
N LYS A 40 16.21 17.78 6.19
CA LYS A 40 17.42 17.18 6.79
C LYS A 40 17.19 15.72 7.20
N GLU A 41 16.00 15.36 7.68
CA GLU A 41 15.63 13.96 7.99
C GLU A 41 15.60 13.13 6.71
N ILE A 42 14.98 13.61 5.63
CA ILE A 42 14.96 12.95 4.32
C ILE A 42 16.38 12.80 3.75
N ALA A 43 17.24 13.79 3.91
CA ALA A 43 18.64 13.72 3.48
C ALA A 43 19.42 12.66 4.29
N LYS A 44 19.25 12.61 5.62
CA LYS A 44 19.85 11.59 6.49
C LYS A 44 19.35 10.17 6.17
N GLU A 45 18.06 9.99 5.88
CA GLU A 45 17.53 8.70 5.45
C GLU A 45 18.11 8.25 4.11
N LYS A 46 18.40 9.18 3.19
CA LYS A 46 19.09 8.88 1.93
C LYS A 46 20.55 8.48 2.15
N GLU A 47 21.25 9.15 3.07
CA GLU A 47 22.64 8.83 3.41
C GLU A 47 22.77 7.52 4.19
N SER A 48 21.79 7.17 5.03
CA SER A 48 21.84 5.96 5.87
C SER A 48 21.64 4.64 5.12
N GLY A 49 21.43 4.68 3.80
CA GLY A 49 21.30 3.47 2.95
C GLY A 49 20.00 2.68 3.12
N SER A 50 19.09 3.13 4.01
CA SER A 50 17.78 2.46 4.22
C SER A 50 16.95 2.38 2.94
N ASN A 51 17.06 3.40 2.07
CA ASN A 51 16.45 3.38 0.74
C ASN A 51 17.08 2.30 -0.17
N GLY A 52 18.38 2.02 -0.03
CA GLY A 52 19.08 1.01 -0.83
C GLY A 52 18.67 -0.43 -0.45
N GLU A 53 18.39 -0.69 0.82
CA GLU A 53 17.92 -2.01 1.26
C GLU A 53 16.51 -2.30 0.74
N MET A 54 15.61 -1.34 0.86
CA MET A 54 14.25 -1.47 0.34
C MET A 54 14.24 -1.58 -1.20
N ASP A 55 15.10 -0.85 -1.90
CA ASP A 55 15.21 -0.98 -3.35
C ASP A 55 15.75 -2.36 -3.76
N ARG A 56 16.75 -2.91 -3.04
CA ARG A 56 17.24 -4.28 -3.24
C ARG A 56 16.13 -5.30 -2.98
N PHE A 57 15.34 -5.11 -1.92
CA PHE A 57 14.18 -5.93 -1.65
C PHE A 57 13.20 -5.93 -2.83
N PHE A 58 12.77 -4.76 -3.32
CA PHE A 58 11.85 -4.69 -4.46
C PHE A 58 12.43 -5.35 -5.73
N GLN A 59 13.71 -5.17 -6.02
CA GLN A 59 14.35 -5.81 -7.17
C GLN A 59 14.37 -7.34 -7.02
N SER A 60 14.70 -7.86 -5.84
CA SER A 60 14.70 -9.30 -5.59
C SER A 60 13.29 -9.89 -5.64
N MET A 61 12.27 -9.16 -5.18
CA MET A 61 10.88 -9.61 -5.26
C MET A 61 10.37 -9.66 -6.69
N ARG A 62 10.84 -8.77 -7.58
CA ARG A 62 10.43 -8.78 -9.00
C ARG A 62 10.62 -10.13 -9.66
N SER A 63 11.75 -10.80 -9.42
CA SER A 63 12.01 -12.15 -9.97
C SER A 63 11.05 -13.21 -9.46
N ARG A 64 10.46 -13.02 -8.28
CA ARG A 64 9.50 -13.93 -7.64
C ARG A 64 8.04 -13.67 -8.02
N MET A 65 7.76 -12.52 -8.66
CA MET A 65 6.41 -12.22 -9.14
C MET A 65 5.99 -13.20 -10.23
N VAL A 66 4.74 -13.64 -10.17
CA VAL A 66 4.12 -14.50 -11.21
C VAL A 66 3.34 -13.73 -12.26
N GLY A 67 3.09 -12.44 -12.03
CA GLY A 67 2.34 -11.57 -12.94
C GLY A 67 0.83 -11.61 -12.72
N LYS A 68 0.37 -12.14 -11.56
CA LYS A 68 -1.04 -12.27 -11.20
C LYS A 68 -1.31 -11.70 -9.80
N CYS A 69 -2.41 -10.95 -9.69
CA CYS A 69 -2.88 -10.41 -8.42
C CYS A 69 -3.43 -11.51 -7.52
N LEU A 70 -3.00 -11.55 -6.26
CA LEU A 70 -3.44 -12.51 -5.26
C LEU A 70 -4.96 -12.45 -5.01
N PHE A 71 -5.57 -11.25 -5.05
CA PHE A 71 -6.99 -11.07 -4.75
C PHE A 71 -7.93 -11.27 -5.94
N CYS A 72 -7.57 -10.79 -7.12
CA CYS A 72 -8.51 -10.80 -8.26
C CYS A 72 -8.02 -11.64 -9.44
N GLY A 73 -6.83 -12.24 -9.37
CA GLY A 73 -6.23 -13.00 -10.48
C GLY A 73 -5.83 -12.16 -11.70
N GLY A 74 -6.11 -10.85 -11.68
CA GLY A 74 -5.79 -9.93 -12.77
C GLY A 74 -4.28 -9.73 -12.94
N LYS A 75 -3.87 -9.15 -14.07
CA LYS A 75 -2.45 -8.86 -14.36
C LYS A 75 -1.88 -7.85 -13.38
N THR A 76 -0.61 -8.04 -13.04
CA THR A 76 0.22 -7.10 -12.27
C THR A 76 1.29 -6.47 -13.16
N GLU A 77 1.97 -5.45 -12.64
CA GLU A 77 2.97 -4.67 -13.37
C GLU A 77 4.37 -5.33 -13.41
N LYS A 78 4.48 -6.65 -13.20
CA LYS A 78 5.74 -7.39 -13.16
C LYS A 78 6.73 -6.99 -14.27
N ASN A 79 6.24 -6.86 -15.50
CA ASN A 79 7.06 -6.59 -16.68
C ASN A 79 7.26 -5.09 -16.96
N ASN A 80 6.78 -4.22 -16.08
CA ASN A 80 6.90 -2.77 -16.23
C ASN A 80 7.99 -2.24 -15.28
N ASP A 81 9.15 -1.84 -15.81
CA ASP A 81 10.29 -1.36 -15.03
C ASP A 81 9.97 -0.18 -14.12
N LYS A 82 9.05 0.68 -14.55
CA LYS A 82 8.64 1.86 -13.80
C LYS A 82 7.64 1.55 -12.69
N TYR A 83 6.76 0.57 -12.91
CA TYR A 83 5.57 0.39 -12.07
C TYR A 83 5.52 -0.94 -11.29
N TYR A 84 6.44 -1.90 -11.54
CA TYR A 84 6.40 -3.20 -10.84
C TYR A 84 6.38 -3.08 -9.31
N LYS A 85 7.06 -2.08 -8.75
CA LYS A 85 7.09 -1.84 -7.30
C LYS A 85 5.69 -1.60 -6.70
N PHE A 86 4.76 -1.05 -7.47
CA PHE A 86 3.40 -0.82 -7.04
C PHE A 86 2.56 -2.09 -6.93
N SER A 87 3.01 -3.19 -7.51
CA SER A 87 2.37 -4.51 -7.37
C SER A 87 2.96 -5.35 -6.24
N ILE A 88 3.95 -4.82 -5.52
CA ILE A 88 4.60 -5.47 -4.39
C ILE A 88 4.01 -4.90 -3.10
N ALA A 89 3.15 -5.67 -2.45
CA ALA A 89 2.64 -5.36 -1.12
C ALA A 89 3.32 -6.24 -0.06
N HIS A 90 3.14 -5.90 1.20
CA HIS A 90 3.70 -6.64 2.32
C HIS A 90 2.60 -7.40 3.05
N LEU A 91 2.89 -8.66 3.42
CA LEU A 91 1.99 -9.43 4.27
C LEU A 91 1.85 -8.78 5.65
N PHE A 92 2.98 -8.46 6.28
CA PHE A 92 3.05 -7.62 7.48
C PHE A 92 3.46 -6.20 7.09
N PRO A 93 2.86 -5.16 7.71
CA PRO A 93 3.15 -3.78 7.36
C PRO A 93 4.65 -3.46 7.35
N LYS A 94 5.14 -2.88 6.26
CA LYS A 94 6.56 -2.52 6.07
C LYS A 94 7.07 -1.38 6.97
N LYS A 95 6.17 -0.78 7.78
CA LYS A 95 6.53 0.34 8.64
C LYS A 95 7.66 -0.10 9.59
N PRO A 96 8.85 0.51 9.53
CA PRO A 96 10.02 0.04 10.33
C PRO A 96 9.76 -0.02 11.84
N THR A 97 8.78 0.77 12.31
CA THR A 97 8.35 0.79 13.71
C THR A 97 7.36 -0.31 14.09
N MET A 98 6.87 -1.08 13.12
CA MET A 98 5.87 -2.12 13.39
C MET A 98 6.46 -3.52 13.38
N PHE A 99 7.12 -3.93 12.31
CA PHE A 99 7.68 -5.27 12.14
C PHE A 99 9.10 -5.17 11.55
N PRO A 100 10.06 -4.54 12.28
CA PRO A 100 11.42 -4.35 11.77
C PRO A 100 12.13 -5.65 11.46
N SER A 101 11.87 -6.71 12.24
CA SER A 101 12.53 -8.02 12.09
C SER A 101 12.31 -8.67 10.73
N ILE A 102 11.19 -8.35 10.07
CA ILE A 102 10.77 -8.99 8.82
C ILE A 102 10.48 -8.00 7.68
N ALA A 103 10.75 -6.70 7.87
CA ALA A 103 10.34 -5.65 6.91
C ALA A 103 10.84 -5.92 5.48
N THR A 104 12.06 -6.45 5.32
CA THR A 104 12.68 -6.80 4.04
C THR A 104 12.81 -8.32 3.82
N HIS A 105 12.15 -9.13 4.65
CA HIS A 105 12.20 -10.58 4.49
C HIS A 105 11.46 -11.01 3.21
N PRO A 106 12.05 -11.93 2.41
CA PRO A 106 11.45 -12.35 1.13
C PRO A 106 10.04 -12.91 1.23
N SER A 107 9.68 -13.55 2.33
CA SER A 107 8.33 -14.10 2.54
C SER A 107 7.33 -13.03 2.95
N ASN A 108 7.79 -11.84 3.36
CA ASN A 108 6.92 -10.69 3.66
C ASN A 108 6.44 -9.96 2.37
N PHE A 109 6.26 -10.71 1.30
CA PHE A 109 5.85 -10.21 0.01
C PHE A 109 4.57 -10.88 -0.46
N ILE A 110 3.63 -10.07 -0.96
CA ILE A 110 2.45 -10.51 -1.70
C ILE A 110 2.31 -9.69 -2.98
N GLU A 111 1.83 -10.34 -4.04
CA GLU A 111 1.66 -9.70 -5.34
C GLU A 111 0.21 -9.27 -5.53
N ILE A 112 -0.04 -7.96 -5.65
CA ILE A 112 -1.37 -7.36 -5.76
C ILE A 112 -1.37 -6.30 -6.85
N CYS A 113 -2.38 -6.26 -7.73
CA CYS A 113 -2.45 -5.27 -8.80
C CYS A 113 -2.68 -3.85 -8.25
N HIS A 114 -1.96 -2.89 -8.82
CA HIS A 114 -2.14 -1.47 -8.50
C HIS A 114 -3.11 -0.81 -9.49
N PHE A 115 -2.95 -1.07 -10.77
CA PHE A 115 -3.86 -0.64 -11.83
C PHE A 115 -4.96 -1.69 -12.05
N GLY A 116 -5.90 -1.41 -12.91
CA GLY A 116 -7.08 -2.26 -13.12
C GLY A 116 -8.04 -2.21 -11.93
N ASN A 117 -8.14 -3.31 -11.17
CA ASN A 117 -9.05 -3.40 -10.01
C ASN A 117 -8.54 -2.67 -8.75
N SER A 118 -7.35 -2.05 -8.81
CA SER A 118 -6.75 -1.28 -7.70
C SER A 118 -6.72 -2.04 -6.37
N CYS A 119 -6.47 -3.37 -6.41
CA CYS A 119 -6.49 -4.20 -5.22
C CYS A 119 -5.49 -3.74 -4.16
N HIS A 120 -4.30 -3.27 -4.57
CA HIS A 120 -3.29 -2.75 -3.63
C HIS A 120 -3.82 -1.54 -2.85
N GLN A 121 -4.39 -0.56 -3.55
CA GLN A 121 -4.96 0.61 -2.91
C GLN A 121 -6.16 0.26 -2.01
N ASN A 122 -6.99 -0.69 -2.43
CA ASN A 122 -8.12 -1.17 -1.64
C ASN A 122 -7.65 -1.93 -0.39
N PHE A 123 -6.57 -2.69 -0.49
CA PHE A 123 -5.95 -3.39 0.64
C PHE A 123 -5.35 -2.41 1.66
N ASP A 124 -4.57 -1.43 1.21
CA ASP A 124 -3.98 -0.40 2.07
C ASP A 124 -5.05 0.45 2.79
N ASN A 125 -6.18 0.66 2.13
CA ASN A 125 -7.32 1.40 2.71
C ASN A 125 -8.28 0.52 3.54
N GLY A 126 -7.97 -0.76 3.73
CA GLY A 126 -8.80 -1.71 4.51
C GLY A 126 -10.14 -2.07 3.87
N LYS A 127 -10.34 -1.77 2.57
CA LYS A 127 -11.57 -2.14 1.84
C LYS A 127 -11.61 -3.62 1.46
N ILE A 128 -10.45 -4.24 1.32
CA ILE A 128 -10.27 -5.68 1.17
C ILE A 128 -9.28 -6.17 2.21
N SER A 129 -9.44 -7.40 2.66
CA SER A 129 -8.60 -8.04 3.66
C SER A 129 -8.30 -9.49 3.28
N PHE A 130 -7.37 -10.14 3.97
CA PHE A 130 -7.07 -11.57 3.76
C PHE A 130 -8.25 -12.49 4.02
N GLU A 131 -9.26 -12.04 4.76
CA GLU A 131 -10.48 -12.80 5.01
C GLU A 131 -11.21 -13.21 3.71
N LEU A 132 -11.11 -12.36 2.66
CA LEU A 132 -11.68 -12.65 1.34
C LEU A 132 -11.02 -13.84 0.63
N LEU A 133 -9.85 -14.27 1.09
CA LEU A 133 -9.11 -15.39 0.50
C LEU A 133 -9.36 -16.72 1.21
N LYS A 134 -10.04 -16.74 2.37
CA LYS A 134 -10.17 -17.94 3.22
C LYS A 134 -10.67 -19.20 2.48
N ASP A 135 -11.57 -19.01 1.53
CA ASP A 135 -12.16 -20.12 0.77
C ASP A 135 -11.49 -20.31 -0.60
N SER A 136 -10.34 -19.69 -0.81
CA SER A 136 -9.58 -19.78 -2.06
C SER A 136 -8.25 -20.52 -1.88
N LYS A 137 -7.73 -21.08 -2.98
CA LYS A 137 -6.39 -21.70 -3.00
C LYS A 137 -5.25 -20.71 -2.67
N GLU A 138 -5.50 -19.43 -2.84
CA GLU A 138 -4.55 -18.35 -2.52
C GLU A 138 -4.37 -18.20 -1.00
N TRP A 139 -5.32 -18.73 -0.20
CA TRP A 139 -5.21 -18.74 1.26
C TRP A 139 -4.00 -19.53 1.76
N ASP A 140 -3.70 -20.67 1.14
CA ASP A 140 -2.54 -21.48 1.50
C ASP A 140 -1.21 -20.73 1.37
N ILE A 141 -1.15 -19.79 0.41
CA ILE A 141 0.02 -18.91 0.23
C ILE A 141 0.18 -17.98 1.45
N ILE A 142 -0.92 -17.40 1.94
CA ILE A 142 -0.91 -16.52 3.12
C ILE A 142 -0.52 -17.30 4.36
N VAL A 143 -1.12 -18.47 4.57
CA VAL A 143 -0.83 -19.36 5.70
C VAL A 143 0.64 -19.79 5.68
N GLY A 144 1.16 -20.27 4.56
CA GLY A 144 2.56 -20.66 4.41
C GLY A 144 3.53 -19.52 4.74
N LYS A 145 3.30 -18.34 4.20
CA LYS A 145 4.12 -17.15 4.50
C LYS A 145 4.03 -16.72 5.96
N PHE A 146 2.85 -16.80 6.57
CA PHE A 146 2.71 -16.53 8.00
C PHE A 146 3.54 -17.48 8.85
N HIS A 147 3.50 -18.79 8.57
CA HIS A 147 4.28 -19.78 9.29
C HIS A 147 5.79 -19.59 9.13
N GLU A 148 6.26 -19.11 7.99
CA GLU A 148 7.66 -18.77 7.78
C GLU A 148 8.09 -17.52 8.56
N LEU A 149 7.22 -16.51 8.67
CA LEU A 149 7.55 -15.23 9.27
C LEU A 149 7.31 -15.17 10.78
N ALA A 150 6.27 -15.83 11.29
CA ALA A 150 5.90 -15.77 12.69
C ALA A 150 7.03 -16.15 13.65
N PRO A 151 7.88 -17.18 13.39
CA PRO A 151 9.02 -17.52 14.25
C PRO A 151 10.11 -16.43 14.31
N LEU A 152 10.18 -15.56 13.31
CA LEU A 152 11.20 -14.52 13.21
C LEU A 152 10.83 -13.24 13.96
N LEU A 153 9.57 -13.14 14.41
CA LEU A 153 9.05 -11.97 15.12
C LEU A 153 9.47 -11.99 16.59
N THR A 154 9.76 -10.82 17.13
CA THR A 154 9.96 -10.63 18.57
C THR A 154 8.63 -10.74 19.33
N ASP A 155 8.66 -10.93 20.63
CA ASP A 155 7.45 -10.99 21.47
C ASP A 155 6.66 -9.67 21.42
N GLU A 156 7.38 -8.53 21.35
CA GLU A 156 6.74 -7.22 21.15
C GLU A 156 5.97 -7.16 19.82
N GLU A 157 6.57 -7.62 18.72
CA GLU A 157 5.92 -7.65 17.41
C GLU A 157 4.71 -8.58 17.39
N ARG A 158 4.78 -9.75 18.05
CA ARG A 158 3.67 -10.71 18.19
C ARG A 158 2.53 -10.16 19.03
N SER A 159 2.79 -9.28 19.99
CA SER A 159 1.74 -8.62 20.81
C SER A 159 0.93 -7.57 20.02
N ARG A 160 1.36 -7.22 18.83
CA ARG A 160 0.69 -6.17 18.02
C ARG A 160 -0.64 -6.66 17.45
N LYS A 161 -1.63 -5.79 17.47
CA LYS A 161 -2.99 -6.07 16.98
C LYS A 161 -3.03 -6.67 15.57
N PHE A 162 -2.12 -6.24 14.68
CA PHE A 162 -2.08 -6.79 13.32
C PHE A 162 -1.73 -8.29 13.34
N TYR A 163 -0.69 -8.67 14.09
CA TYR A 163 -0.29 -10.07 14.23
C TYR A 163 -1.41 -10.90 14.83
N THR A 164 -1.96 -10.50 15.98
CA THR A 164 -3.02 -11.24 16.68
C THR A 164 -4.29 -11.40 15.83
N ASN A 165 -4.63 -10.40 15.02
CA ASN A 165 -5.75 -10.50 14.09
C ASN A 165 -5.47 -11.52 12.97
N LEU A 166 -4.28 -11.48 12.35
CA LEU A 166 -3.92 -12.39 11.29
C LEU A 166 -3.79 -13.83 11.82
N GLU A 167 -3.15 -14.02 12.97
CA GLU A 167 -3.04 -15.30 13.67
C GLU A 167 -4.43 -15.89 13.98
N THR A 168 -5.32 -15.05 14.52
CA THR A 168 -6.72 -15.43 14.77
C THR A 168 -7.42 -15.86 13.48
N LEU A 169 -7.21 -15.13 12.39
CA LEU A 169 -7.81 -15.44 11.09
C LEU A 169 -7.31 -16.79 10.54
N ILE A 170 -6.04 -17.13 10.78
CA ILE A 170 -5.42 -18.38 10.33
C ILE A 170 -5.89 -19.58 11.15
N TYR A 171 -5.98 -19.45 12.48
CA TYR A 171 -6.26 -20.59 13.37
C TYR A 171 -7.74 -20.72 13.78
N LYS A 172 -8.57 -19.69 13.60
CA LYS A 172 -10.03 -19.84 13.78
C LYS A 172 -10.64 -20.52 12.54
N LYS A 173 -11.03 -21.75 12.76
CA LYS A 173 -11.91 -22.50 11.84
C LYS A 173 -13.32 -21.92 11.85
#